data_6393b76466ce848d578cc5b6fab00737
#
_entry.id   6393b76466ce848d578cc5b6fab00737
#
_cell.length_a   1.000
_cell.length_b   1.000
_cell.length_c   1.000
_cell.angle_alpha   90.00
_cell.angle_beta   90.00
_cell.angle_gamma   90.00
#
_symmetry.space_group_name_H-M   'P 1'
#
loop_
_entity.id
_entity.type
_entity.pdbx_description
1 polymer ?
#
loop_
_entity_poly.entity_id
_entity_poly.type
_entity_poly.pdbx_seq_one_letter_code
_entity_poly.pdbx_strand_id
1 'polypeptide(L)'
;MANSQQRSPLPFRKILVGLTCSDADAELIRYAGMLARGARDTEFQFVHVLGTPESSATLEPAEAHDEIHASVQAHFGAEEHGMAWSCNVVEGSRVDGLLKFALREGNDLILIGHRQIRTGRRSLARRLAMNAPCSLWMVPAGSHSAITRVMAAVDFSSHSARALSAAGAVCASAGAEQCMALNVYFNDIAIGGGKTVGELKQIYKAEFDRFMQPLELHDVSLKPMLEESLRVPAAIIRIAKRHGVDLIVMGTRGRSPSAAILLGSETEQMIMETRTPILIVKALGERLGVLEVLLRPDRRKEPVLAG
;
A
#
# COMPACT_ATOMS: atom_id res chain seq x y z
N MET A 1 19.75 -28.05 -13.58
CA MET A 1 20.30 -26.97 -12.72
C MET A 1 19.50 -25.72 -13.05
N ALA A 2 18.48 -25.43 -12.25
CA ALA A 2 17.62 -24.29 -12.47
C ALA A 2 18.40 -23.02 -12.12
N ASN A 3 18.49 -22.14 -13.10
CA ASN A 3 19.12 -20.84 -13.03
C ASN A 3 18.43 -20.03 -11.92
N SER A 4 19.07 -19.88 -10.75
CA SER A 4 18.62 -18.97 -9.72
C SER A 4 18.85 -17.54 -10.22
N GLN A 5 17.95 -17.06 -11.10
CA GLN A 5 17.89 -15.66 -11.46
C GLN A 5 17.78 -14.87 -10.16
N GLN A 6 18.75 -14.02 -9.94
CA GLN A 6 18.89 -13.18 -8.77
C GLN A 6 17.70 -12.20 -8.81
N ARG A 7 16.63 -12.50 -8.06
CA ARG A 7 15.44 -11.64 -7.99
C ARG A 7 15.85 -10.27 -7.45
N SER A 8 15.33 -9.23 -8.05
CA SER A 8 15.54 -7.86 -7.55
C SER A 8 14.92 -7.72 -6.14
N PRO A 9 15.57 -6.97 -5.25
CA PRO A 9 15.03 -6.77 -3.89
C PRO A 9 13.68 -6.02 -3.96
N LEU A 10 12.82 -6.25 -2.95
CA LEU A 10 11.63 -5.43 -2.74
C LEU A 10 12.03 -3.95 -2.61
N PRO A 11 11.19 -3.01 -3.08
CA PRO A 11 11.49 -1.57 -2.98
C PRO A 11 11.33 -1.02 -1.55
N PHE A 12 11.17 -1.90 -0.56
CA PHE A 12 10.97 -1.56 0.85
C PHE A 12 12.00 -2.26 1.73
N ARG A 13 12.62 -1.51 2.64
CA ARG A 13 13.65 -2.01 3.57
C ARG A 13 13.13 -2.31 4.96
N LYS A 14 12.11 -1.57 5.41
CA LYS A 14 11.50 -1.74 6.73
C LYS A 14 9.98 -1.80 6.62
N ILE A 15 9.42 -2.98 6.80
CA ILE A 15 7.99 -3.22 6.67
C ILE A 15 7.37 -3.39 8.06
N LEU A 16 6.44 -2.50 8.40
CA LEU A 16 5.55 -2.67 9.55
C LEU A 16 4.36 -3.52 9.13
N VAL A 17 4.10 -4.62 9.84
CA VAL A 17 2.91 -5.48 9.66
C VAL A 17 1.97 -5.28 10.84
N GLY A 18 0.83 -4.64 10.61
CA GLY A 18 -0.15 -4.34 11.67
C GLY A 18 -1.06 -5.50 11.98
N LEU A 19 -0.93 -6.08 13.17
CA LEU A 19 -1.69 -7.23 13.65
C LEU A 19 -2.83 -6.85 14.61
N THR A 20 -3.80 -7.73 14.77
CA THR A 20 -5.01 -7.50 15.57
C THR A 20 -5.19 -8.46 16.75
N CYS A 21 -4.28 -9.41 16.95
CA CYS A 21 -4.42 -10.56 17.85
C CYS A 21 -5.73 -11.31 17.57
N SER A 22 -5.86 -11.81 16.34
CA SER A 22 -7.02 -12.60 15.92
C SER A 22 -6.63 -13.60 14.84
N ASP A 23 -7.46 -14.62 14.61
CA ASP A 23 -7.26 -15.65 13.57
C ASP A 23 -7.01 -15.05 12.17
N ALA A 24 -7.49 -13.83 11.91
CA ALA A 24 -7.26 -13.14 10.65
C ALA A 24 -5.78 -12.77 10.42
N ASP A 25 -4.98 -12.69 11.48
CA ASP A 25 -3.57 -12.33 11.39
C ASP A 25 -2.74 -13.41 10.69
N ALA A 26 -3.11 -14.68 10.83
CA ALA A 26 -2.44 -15.79 10.17
C ALA A 26 -2.38 -15.64 8.64
N GLU A 27 -3.44 -15.11 8.02
CA GLU A 27 -3.49 -14.85 6.59
C GLU A 27 -2.54 -13.69 6.20
N LEU A 28 -2.55 -12.60 6.96
CA LEU A 28 -1.68 -11.45 6.74
C LEU A 28 -0.21 -11.79 6.96
N ILE A 29 0.09 -12.59 7.98
CA ILE A 29 1.45 -13.06 8.27
C ILE A 29 1.97 -13.95 7.14
N ARG A 30 1.16 -14.89 6.62
CA ARG A 30 1.52 -15.69 5.43
C ARG A 30 1.74 -14.81 4.19
N TYR A 31 0.95 -13.75 4.04
CA TYR A 31 1.14 -12.78 2.95
C TYR A 31 2.47 -12.03 3.10
N ALA A 32 2.81 -11.60 4.31
CA ALA A 32 4.13 -11.01 4.61
C ALA A 32 5.26 -12.00 4.34
N GLY A 33 5.11 -13.27 4.72
CA GLY A 33 6.07 -14.35 4.43
C GLY A 33 6.27 -14.58 2.93
N MET A 34 5.22 -14.45 2.13
CA MET A 34 5.35 -14.49 0.66
C MET A 34 6.21 -13.32 0.15
N LEU A 35 6.00 -12.11 0.67
CA LEU A 35 6.83 -10.96 0.31
C LEU A 35 8.29 -11.16 0.75
N ALA A 36 8.52 -11.75 1.91
CA ALA A 36 9.85 -12.02 2.46
C ALA A 36 10.70 -12.89 1.54
N ARG A 37 10.13 -13.83 0.81
CA ARG A 37 10.86 -14.69 -0.14
C ARG A 37 11.60 -13.93 -1.23
N GLY A 38 11.14 -12.71 -1.58
CA GLY A 38 11.80 -11.84 -2.55
C GLY A 38 12.65 -10.72 -1.95
N ALA A 39 12.72 -10.63 -0.62
CA ALA A 39 13.19 -9.44 0.11
C ALA A 39 14.44 -9.71 0.94
N ARG A 40 15.63 -9.78 0.30
CA ARG A 40 16.88 -10.19 0.99
C ARG A 40 17.38 -9.24 2.07
N ASP A 41 17.08 -7.94 1.94
CA ASP A 41 17.59 -6.88 2.84
C ASP A 41 16.44 -6.12 3.51
N THR A 42 15.31 -6.81 3.75
CA THR A 42 14.10 -6.21 4.33
C THR A 42 13.90 -6.71 5.75
N GLU A 43 13.66 -5.81 6.69
CA GLU A 43 13.26 -6.08 8.06
C GLU A 43 11.74 -6.05 8.18
N PHE A 44 11.16 -7.07 8.82
CA PHE A 44 9.72 -7.13 9.12
C PHE A 44 9.46 -6.87 10.59
N GLN A 45 8.62 -5.90 10.90
CA GLN A 45 8.24 -5.53 12.26
C GLN A 45 6.74 -5.79 12.43
N PHE A 46 6.39 -6.84 13.17
CA PHE A 46 5.01 -7.19 13.50
C PHE A 46 4.56 -6.38 14.70
N VAL A 47 3.49 -5.60 14.54
CA VAL A 47 3.07 -4.62 15.55
C VAL A 47 1.60 -4.82 15.89
N HIS A 48 1.33 -5.08 17.17
CA HIS A 48 -0.01 -5.02 17.74
C HIS A 48 -0.20 -3.74 18.54
N VAL A 49 -1.37 -3.10 18.41
CA VAL A 49 -1.72 -1.91 19.18
C VAL A 49 -2.79 -2.29 20.19
N LEU A 50 -2.42 -2.29 21.46
CA LEU A 50 -3.35 -2.45 22.58
C LEU A 50 -4.30 -1.25 22.62
N GLY A 51 -5.59 -1.54 22.80
CA GLY A 51 -6.59 -0.49 23.02
C GLY A 51 -6.30 0.33 24.27
N THR A 52 -7.01 1.46 24.41
CA THR A 52 -6.99 2.20 25.67
C THR A 52 -7.70 1.39 26.77
N PRO A 53 -7.34 1.56 28.06
CA PRO A 53 -7.90 0.79 29.20
C PRO A 53 -9.44 0.82 29.31
N GLU A 54 -10.12 1.71 28.59
CA GLU A 54 -11.58 1.83 28.54
C GLU A 54 -12.24 0.82 27.57
N SER A 55 -11.49 0.08 26.75
CA SER A 55 -12.06 -0.99 25.93
C SER A 55 -12.04 -2.30 26.73
N SER A 56 -13.23 -2.80 27.06
CA SER A 56 -13.43 -4.10 27.74
C SER A 56 -12.80 -5.25 26.95
N ALA A 57 -11.80 -5.90 27.50
CA ALA A 57 -10.97 -7.00 27.03
C ALA A 57 -9.64 -6.52 26.39
N THR A 58 -8.76 -5.94 27.20
CA THR A 58 -7.36 -5.72 26.84
C THR A 58 -6.56 -6.92 27.34
N LEU A 59 -5.91 -7.63 26.40
CA LEU A 59 -4.82 -8.54 26.75
C LEU A 59 -3.73 -7.73 27.48
N GLU A 60 -3.07 -8.36 28.45
CA GLU A 60 -1.88 -7.76 29.03
C GLU A 60 -0.78 -7.67 27.96
N PRO A 61 0.10 -6.65 28.00
CA PRO A 61 1.13 -6.45 26.97
C PRO A 61 2.00 -7.68 26.71
N ALA A 62 2.34 -8.43 27.76
CA ALA A 62 3.14 -9.65 27.64
C ALA A 62 2.36 -10.78 26.94
N GLU A 63 1.09 -10.96 27.26
CA GLU A 63 0.22 -11.97 26.64
C GLU A 63 0.03 -11.66 25.15
N ALA A 64 -0.23 -10.39 24.82
CA ALA A 64 -0.35 -9.95 23.42
C ALA A 64 0.95 -10.18 22.65
N HIS A 65 2.10 -9.92 23.27
CA HIS A 65 3.40 -10.17 22.66
C HIS A 65 3.61 -11.64 22.36
N ASP A 66 3.33 -12.52 23.32
CA ASP A 66 3.50 -13.97 23.18
C ASP A 66 2.56 -14.53 22.10
N GLU A 67 1.31 -14.04 22.05
CA GLU A 67 0.33 -14.44 21.03
C GLU A 67 0.79 -14.07 19.61
N ILE A 68 1.20 -12.81 19.39
CA ILE A 68 1.68 -12.42 18.06
C ILE A 68 2.99 -13.11 17.71
N HIS A 69 3.90 -13.31 18.67
CA HIS A 69 5.16 -14.01 18.44
C HIS A 69 4.92 -15.47 18.02
N ALA A 70 4.06 -16.19 18.71
CA ALA A 70 3.68 -17.56 18.36
C ALA A 70 3.03 -17.63 16.96
N SER A 71 2.13 -16.69 16.66
CA SER A 71 1.48 -16.62 15.36
C SER A 71 2.46 -16.31 14.22
N VAL A 72 3.40 -15.39 14.43
CA VAL A 72 4.45 -15.06 13.46
C VAL A 72 5.37 -16.26 13.25
N GLN A 73 5.82 -16.91 14.31
CA GLN A 73 6.67 -18.09 14.22
C GLN A 73 5.99 -19.22 13.44
N ALA A 74 4.69 -19.41 13.64
CA ALA A 74 3.93 -20.45 12.95
C ALA A 74 3.67 -20.18 11.46
N HIS A 75 3.60 -18.92 11.04
CA HIS A 75 3.04 -18.58 9.72
C HIS A 75 3.97 -17.75 8.81
N PHE A 76 5.02 -17.13 9.35
CA PHE A 76 5.90 -16.25 8.57
C PHE A 76 6.97 -17.01 7.77
N GLY A 77 7.44 -18.16 8.30
CA GLY A 77 8.48 -18.96 7.64
C GLY A 77 9.86 -18.28 7.63
N ALA A 78 10.18 -17.47 8.65
CA ALA A 78 11.43 -16.70 8.72
C ALA A 78 12.68 -17.56 8.73
N GLU A 79 12.63 -18.74 9.36
CA GLU A 79 13.76 -19.66 9.45
C GLU A 79 14.22 -20.18 8.09
N GLU A 80 13.29 -20.32 7.14
CA GLU A 80 13.59 -20.75 5.77
C GLU A 80 14.34 -19.68 4.96
N HIS A 81 14.27 -18.41 5.40
CA HIS A 81 14.72 -17.26 4.60
C HIS A 81 15.82 -16.43 5.25
N GLY A 82 16.18 -16.69 6.51
CA GLY A 82 17.20 -15.91 7.25
C GLY A 82 16.84 -14.43 7.40
N MET A 83 15.53 -14.10 7.47
CA MET A 83 15.04 -12.73 7.48
C MET A 83 15.05 -12.14 8.89
N ALA A 84 15.42 -10.85 9.00
CA ALA A 84 15.27 -10.10 10.23
C ALA A 84 13.80 -9.75 10.49
N TRP A 85 13.30 -10.14 11.67
CA TRP A 85 11.96 -9.80 12.11
C TRP A 85 11.88 -9.56 13.61
N SER A 86 10.88 -8.79 14.04
CA SER A 86 10.60 -8.52 15.45
C SER A 86 9.10 -8.41 15.70
N CYS A 87 8.69 -8.68 16.95
CA CYS A 87 7.34 -8.45 17.44
C CYS A 87 7.33 -7.28 18.41
N ASN A 88 6.34 -6.44 18.31
CA ASN A 88 6.21 -5.25 19.13
C ASN A 88 4.75 -5.04 19.54
N VAL A 89 4.55 -4.67 20.79
CA VAL A 89 3.26 -4.28 21.34
C VAL A 89 3.34 -2.82 21.75
N VAL A 90 2.40 -2.00 21.27
CA VAL A 90 2.35 -0.58 21.58
C VAL A 90 0.97 -0.18 22.09
N GLU A 91 0.89 0.81 22.95
CA GLU A 91 -0.38 1.29 23.51
C GLU A 91 -0.96 2.45 22.70
N GLY A 92 -2.28 2.58 22.72
CA GLY A 92 -2.99 3.71 22.16
C GLY A 92 -4.09 3.36 21.16
N SER A 93 -4.53 4.36 20.38
CA SER A 93 -5.46 4.07 19.27
C SER A 93 -4.73 3.33 18.15
N ARG A 94 -5.41 2.40 17.49
CA ARG A 94 -4.82 1.59 16.40
C ARG A 94 -4.14 2.45 15.32
N VAL A 95 -4.77 3.55 14.93
CA VAL A 95 -4.18 4.43 13.90
C VAL A 95 -2.95 5.13 14.44
N ASP A 96 -3.06 5.78 15.60
CA ASP A 96 -1.97 6.59 16.15
C ASP A 96 -0.79 5.71 16.57
N GLY A 97 -1.04 4.53 17.13
CA GLY A 97 -0.01 3.55 17.49
C GLY A 97 0.81 3.12 16.27
N LEU A 98 0.15 2.70 15.17
CA LEU A 98 0.84 2.31 13.95
C LEU A 98 1.58 3.47 13.29
N LEU A 99 0.99 4.68 13.25
CA LEU A 99 1.63 5.86 12.67
C LEU A 99 2.85 6.31 13.46
N LYS A 100 2.74 6.38 14.79
CA LYS A 100 3.86 6.75 15.67
C LYS A 100 4.99 5.74 15.60
N PHE A 101 4.65 4.45 15.60
CA PHE A 101 5.64 3.38 15.45
C PHE A 101 6.36 3.48 14.11
N ALA A 102 5.61 3.56 12.99
CA ALA A 102 6.19 3.67 11.66
C ALA A 102 7.12 4.89 11.52
N LEU A 103 6.76 6.00 12.16
CA LEU A 103 7.56 7.21 12.14
C LEU A 103 8.84 7.05 12.97
N ARG A 104 8.73 6.52 14.20
CA ARG A 104 9.85 6.33 15.11
C ARG A 104 10.89 5.37 14.56
N GLU A 105 10.44 4.25 14.01
CA GLU A 105 11.31 3.20 13.46
C GLU A 105 11.79 3.49 12.03
N GLY A 106 11.20 4.48 11.36
CA GLY A 106 11.54 4.82 9.98
C GLY A 106 11.06 3.79 8.96
N ASN A 107 9.91 3.13 9.23
CA ASN A 107 9.32 2.21 8.27
C ASN A 107 8.98 2.92 6.96
N ASP A 108 9.22 2.25 5.85
CA ASP A 108 8.93 2.74 4.50
C ASP A 108 7.66 2.10 3.91
N LEU A 109 7.14 1.05 4.56
CA LEU A 109 5.87 0.43 4.24
C LEU A 109 5.10 0.04 5.51
N ILE A 110 3.79 0.30 5.52
CA ILE A 110 2.83 -0.29 6.45
C ILE A 110 1.99 -1.32 5.69
N LEU A 111 2.01 -2.58 6.13
CA LEU A 111 1.19 -3.68 5.62
C LEU A 111 0.08 -3.98 6.62
N ILE A 112 -1.18 -3.93 6.19
CA ILE A 112 -2.35 -4.21 7.04
C ILE A 112 -3.36 -5.12 6.37
N GLY A 113 -4.04 -5.94 7.16
CA GLY A 113 -5.26 -6.60 6.75
C GLY A 113 -6.41 -5.59 6.60
N HIS A 114 -7.25 -5.79 5.60
CA HIS A 114 -8.40 -4.95 5.34
C HIS A 114 -9.69 -5.77 5.29
N ARG A 115 -10.61 -5.46 6.21
CA ARG A 115 -12.01 -5.92 6.11
C ARG A 115 -12.83 -4.78 5.52
N GLN A 116 -13.54 -5.04 4.43
CA GLN A 116 -14.52 -4.08 3.91
C GLN A 116 -15.65 -3.86 4.94
N ILE A 117 -15.56 -2.78 5.67
CA ILE A 117 -16.66 -2.32 6.50
C ILE A 117 -17.51 -1.41 5.61
N ARG A 118 -18.74 -1.84 5.29
CA ARG A 118 -19.70 -1.08 4.46
C ARG A 118 -20.12 0.27 5.05
N THR A 119 -19.62 0.66 6.20
CA THR A 119 -20.04 1.85 6.93
C THR A 119 -18.88 2.84 7.12
N GLY A 120 -18.86 3.86 6.25
CA GLY A 120 -18.51 5.21 6.64
C GLY A 120 -17.01 5.59 6.59
N ARG A 121 -16.84 6.90 6.69
CA ARG A 121 -15.61 7.70 6.61
C ARG A 121 -14.52 7.38 7.66
N ARG A 122 -14.73 6.37 8.54
CA ARG A 122 -13.86 6.05 9.68
C ARG A 122 -13.01 4.79 9.50
N SER A 123 -12.82 4.27 8.28
CA SER A 123 -12.02 3.06 8.10
C SER A 123 -10.57 3.30 8.52
N LEU A 124 -9.97 2.32 9.22
CA LEU A 124 -8.55 2.30 9.60
C LEU A 124 -7.67 2.55 8.37
N ALA A 125 -7.94 1.82 7.29
CA ALA A 125 -7.21 1.90 6.03
C ALA A 125 -7.19 3.33 5.45
N ARG A 126 -8.35 4.00 5.40
CA ARG A 126 -8.43 5.39 4.92
C ARG A 126 -7.62 6.35 5.80
N ARG A 127 -7.74 6.23 7.12
CA ARG A 127 -7.01 7.08 8.07
C ARG A 127 -5.50 6.87 7.95
N LEU A 128 -5.05 5.64 7.81
CA LEU A 128 -3.64 5.33 7.54
C LEU A 128 -3.21 5.88 6.19
N ALA A 129 -3.96 5.67 5.11
CA ALA A 129 -3.62 6.19 3.79
C ALA A 129 -3.44 7.72 3.77
N MET A 130 -4.28 8.45 4.52
CA MET A 130 -4.17 9.91 4.63
C MET A 130 -2.94 10.35 5.43
N ASN A 131 -2.62 9.66 6.54
CA ASN A 131 -1.68 10.15 7.55
C ASN A 131 -0.36 9.38 7.62
N ALA A 132 -0.25 8.19 6.98
CA ALA A 132 0.99 7.42 7.05
C ALA A 132 2.19 8.21 6.50
N PRO A 133 3.36 8.13 7.17
CA PRO A 133 4.59 8.77 6.71
C PRO A 133 5.23 8.03 5.53
N CYS A 134 4.73 6.86 5.19
CA CYS A 134 5.28 5.93 4.22
C CYS A 134 4.18 5.31 3.36
N SER A 135 4.57 4.43 2.45
CA SER A 135 3.64 3.65 1.61
C SER A 135 2.71 2.77 2.45
N LEU A 136 1.56 2.44 1.91
CA LEU A 136 0.56 1.60 2.58
C LEU A 136 0.14 0.46 1.65
N TRP A 137 0.25 -0.77 2.15
CA TRP A 137 -0.22 -1.96 1.46
C TRP A 137 -1.39 -2.58 2.24
N MET A 138 -2.52 -2.69 1.59
CA MET A 138 -3.72 -3.26 2.19
C MET A 138 -4.04 -4.59 1.53
N VAL A 139 -4.26 -5.60 2.38
CA VAL A 139 -4.58 -6.97 1.97
C VAL A 139 -6.00 -7.30 2.43
N PRO A 140 -6.98 -7.38 1.52
CA PRO A 140 -8.33 -7.83 1.86
C PRO A 140 -8.31 -9.26 2.39
N ALA A 141 -9.19 -9.57 3.34
CA ALA A 141 -9.38 -10.94 3.81
C ALA A 141 -9.75 -11.89 2.66
N GLY A 142 -9.20 -13.10 2.66
CA GLY A 142 -9.34 -14.08 1.58
C GLY A 142 -8.42 -13.83 0.38
N SER A 143 -7.43 -12.94 0.49
CA SER A 143 -6.45 -12.71 -0.56
C SER A 143 -5.48 -13.89 -0.69
N HIS A 144 -5.16 -14.26 -1.93
CA HIS A 144 -4.13 -15.27 -2.18
C HIS A 144 -2.74 -14.77 -1.76
N SER A 145 -1.94 -15.67 -1.19
CA SER A 145 -0.53 -15.39 -0.85
C SER A 145 0.42 -15.66 -2.03
N ALA A 146 0.01 -15.22 -3.23
CA ALA A 146 0.83 -15.25 -4.44
C ALA A 146 0.57 -13.99 -5.26
N ILE A 147 1.63 -13.42 -5.83
CA ILE A 147 1.54 -12.28 -6.75
C ILE A 147 2.07 -12.75 -8.10
N THR A 148 1.18 -12.97 -9.04
CA THR A 148 1.51 -13.38 -10.41
C THR A 148 1.22 -12.29 -11.42
N ARG A 149 0.27 -11.40 -11.13
CA ARG A 149 -0.15 -10.29 -12.02
C ARG A 149 -0.29 -9.01 -11.23
N VAL A 150 0.52 -8.03 -11.57
CA VAL A 150 0.50 -6.70 -10.95
C VAL A 150 -0.03 -5.68 -11.94
N MET A 151 -0.86 -4.76 -11.48
CA MET A 151 -1.37 -3.66 -12.30
C MET A 151 -1.12 -2.32 -11.63
N ALA A 152 -0.36 -1.43 -12.29
CA ALA A 152 -0.22 -0.04 -11.89
C ALA A 152 -1.29 0.81 -12.58
N ALA A 153 -2.03 1.60 -11.81
CA ALA A 153 -2.90 2.64 -12.34
C ALA A 153 -2.07 3.91 -12.60
N VAL A 154 -2.05 4.37 -13.86
CA VAL A 154 -1.24 5.49 -14.30
C VAL A 154 -2.09 6.61 -14.87
N ASP A 155 -1.74 7.85 -14.54
CA ASP A 155 -2.36 9.07 -15.06
C ASP A 155 -1.32 10.04 -15.65
N PHE A 156 -0.10 9.54 -15.87
CA PHE A 156 1.08 10.28 -16.35
C PHE A 156 1.60 11.36 -15.39
N SER A 157 1.19 11.36 -14.13
CA SER A 157 1.77 12.19 -13.07
C SER A 157 3.07 11.59 -12.51
N SER A 158 3.86 12.41 -11.79
CA SER A 158 5.03 11.93 -11.07
C SER A 158 4.69 10.93 -9.96
N HIS A 159 3.48 10.99 -9.39
CA HIS A 159 2.98 10.03 -8.42
C HIS A 159 2.73 8.66 -9.06
N SER A 160 2.10 8.64 -10.23
CA SER A 160 1.88 7.39 -10.97
C SER A 160 3.18 6.82 -11.57
N ALA A 161 4.17 7.65 -11.89
CA ALA A 161 5.50 7.19 -12.28
C ALA A 161 6.17 6.38 -11.17
N ARG A 162 6.16 6.90 -9.94
CA ARG A 162 6.66 6.18 -8.76
C ARG A 162 5.87 4.90 -8.48
N ALA A 163 4.56 4.94 -8.64
CA ALA A 163 3.72 3.75 -8.48
C ALA A 163 4.08 2.68 -9.50
N LEU A 164 4.34 3.05 -10.75
CA LEU A 164 4.73 2.12 -11.80
C LEU A 164 6.13 1.52 -11.55
N SER A 165 7.10 2.34 -11.12
CA SER A 165 8.43 1.83 -10.72
C SER A 165 8.32 0.84 -9.55
N ALA A 166 7.51 1.15 -8.53
CA ALA A 166 7.26 0.24 -7.42
C ALA A 166 6.56 -1.06 -7.88
N ALA A 167 5.62 -0.98 -8.82
CA ALA A 167 4.97 -2.14 -9.41
C ALA A 167 5.98 -3.04 -10.14
N GLY A 168 6.89 -2.46 -10.93
CA GLY A 168 7.99 -3.18 -11.58
C GLY A 168 8.90 -3.89 -10.58
N ALA A 169 9.30 -3.20 -9.50
CA ALA A 169 10.13 -3.79 -8.45
C ALA A 169 9.41 -4.95 -7.72
N VAL A 170 8.11 -4.81 -7.41
CA VAL A 170 7.31 -5.89 -6.82
C VAL A 170 7.18 -7.06 -7.78
N CYS A 171 6.94 -6.82 -9.09
CA CYS A 171 6.91 -7.88 -10.11
C CYS A 171 8.23 -8.65 -10.14
N ALA A 172 9.35 -7.96 -10.20
CA ALA A 172 10.68 -8.58 -10.24
C ALA A 172 10.96 -9.40 -8.97
N SER A 173 10.64 -8.84 -7.79
CA SER A 173 10.82 -9.50 -6.49
C SER A 173 9.92 -10.73 -6.33
N ALA A 174 8.66 -10.63 -6.69
CA ALA A 174 7.70 -11.73 -6.60
C ALA A 174 7.90 -12.80 -7.70
N GLY A 175 8.64 -12.48 -8.77
CA GLY A 175 8.71 -13.30 -9.97
C GLY A 175 7.37 -13.34 -10.70
N ALA A 176 6.66 -12.20 -10.73
CA ALA A 176 5.35 -12.12 -11.35
C ALA A 176 5.44 -12.30 -12.87
N GLU A 177 4.45 -13.00 -13.42
CA GLU A 177 4.39 -13.30 -14.86
C GLU A 177 4.10 -12.07 -15.70
N GLN A 178 3.32 -11.13 -15.15
CA GLN A 178 2.83 -9.99 -15.90
C GLN A 178 2.75 -8.72 -15.05
N CYS A 179 3.35 -7.64 -15.57
CA CYS A 179 3.16 -6.27 -15.10
C CYS A 179 2.30 -5.50 -16.13
N MET A 180 1.26 -4.85 -15.67
CA MET A 180 0.35 -4.05 -16.52
C MET A 180 0.40 -2.59 -16.06
N ALA A 181 0.39 -1.65 -17.00
CA ALA A 181 0.17 -0.23 -16.71
C ALA A 181 -1.14 0.21 -17.35
N LEU A 182 -2.14 0.49 -16.52
CA LEU A 182 -3.47 0.88 -16.95
C LEU A 182 -3.65 2.39 -16.84
N ASN A 183 -3.88 3.06 -17.98
CA ASN A 183 -4.40 4.41 -18.00
C ASN A 183 -5.90 4.36 -18.30
N VAL A 184 -6.68 4.98 -17.43
CA VAL A 184 -8.11 5.21 -17.66
C VAL A 184 -8.28 6.64 -18.12
N TYR A 185 -8.75 6.82 -19.34
CA TYR A 185 -8.97 8.11 -19.96
C TYR A 185 -10.45 8.40 -20.18
N PHE A 186 -10.75 9.65 -20.30
CA PHE A 186 -12.07 10.14 -20.63
C PHE A 186 -12.05 10.80 -22.00
N ASN A 187 -13.00 10.42 -22.85
CA ASN A 187 -13.16 10.99 -24.18
C ASN A 187 -14.27 12.04 -24.16
N ASP A 188 -13.88 13.31 -24.21
CA ASP A 188 -14.80 14.43 -24.22
C ASP A 188 -15.13 14.89 -25.66
N ILE A 189 -15.68 14.00 -26.46
CA ILE A 189 -16.16 14.34 -27.80
C ILE A 189 -17.26 15.41 -27.73
N ALA A 190 -18.02 15.46 -26.63
CA ALA A 190 -19.14 16.37 -26.44
C ALA A 190 -18.73 17.85 -26.23
N ILE A 191 -17.49 18.11 -25.79
CA ILE A 191 -17.00 19.47 -25.50
C ILE A 191 -16.19 20.07 -26.69
N GLY A 192 -16.34 19.58 -27.90
CA GLY A 192 -15.94 20.33 -29.11
C GLY A 192 -14.49 20.15 -29.54
N GLY A 193 -13.83 19.05 -29.21
CA GLY A 193 -12.47 18.79 -29.66
C GLY A 193 -12.32 18.15 -31.04
N GLY A 194 -13.38 17.72 -31.69
CA GLY A 194 -13.38 17.21 -33.07
C GLY A 194 -12.48 16.02 -33.40
N LYS A 195 -11.86 15.35 -32.37
CA LYS A 195 -10.95 14.24 -32.59
C LYS A 195 -11.70 12.90 -32.61
N THR A 196 -11.36 12.07 -33.58
CA THR A 196 -11.86 10.70 -33.66
C THR A 196 -11.32 9.84 -32.52
N VAL A 197 -11.99 8.76 -32.19
CA VAL A 197 -11.52 7.75 -31.20
C VAL A 197 -10.13 7.23 -31.58
N GLY A 198 -9.84 7.10 -32.89
CA GLY A 198 -8.52 6.68 -33.38
C GLY A 198 -7.41 7.69 -33.07
N GLU A 199 -7.66 8.96 -33.30
CA GLU A 199 -6.71 10.05 -33.00
C GLU A 199 -6.43 10.16 -31.50
N LEU A 200 -7.46 10.04 -30.67
CA LEU A 200 -7.30 10.04 -29.22
C LEU A 200 -6.45 8.88 -28.73
N LYS A 201 -6.69 7.65 -29.23
CA LYS A 201 -5.85 6.49 -28.90
C LYS A 201 -4.40 6.70 -29.29
N GLN A 202 -4.11 7.34 -30.43
CA GLN A 202 -2.75 7.66 -30.85
C GLN A 202 -2.08 8.67 -29.91
N ILE A 203 -2.82 9.71 -29.51
CA ILE A 203 -2.34 10.72 -28.56
C ILE A 203 -1.99 10.07 -27.21
N TYR A 204 -2.91 9.29 -26.63
CA TYR A 204 -2.67 8.60 -25.36
C TYR A 204 -1.53 7.57 -25.45
N LYS A 205 -1.40 6.90 -26.59
CA LYS A 205 -0.26 5.99 -26.84
C LYS A 205 1.05 6.76 -26.84
N ALA A 206 1.14 7.88 -27.53
CA ALA A 206 2.35 8.71 -27.57
C ALA A 206 2.68 9.31 -26.19
N GLU A 207 1.67 9.72 -25.41
CA GLU A 207 1.86 10.15 -24.02
C GLU A 207 2.37 9.00 -23.15
N PHE A 208 1.82 7.81 -23.32
CA PHE A 208 2.26 6.63 -22.59
C PHE A 208 3.71 6.29 -22.92
N ASP A 209 4.08 6.25 -24.19
CA ASP A 209 5.45 5.97 -24.62
C ASP A 209 6.45 6.99 -24.04
N ARG A 210 6.08 8.28 -24.04
CA ARG A 210 6.89 9.35 -23.44
C ARG A 210 7.01 9.21 -21.92
N PHE A 211 5.93 8.84 -21.26
CA PHE A 211 5.88 8.63 -19.82
C PHE A 211 6.76 7.45 -19.38
N MET A 212 6.86 6.42 -20.23
CA MET A 212 7.62 5.21 -19.95
C MET A 212 9.13 5.38 -20.11
N GLN A 213 9.58 6.28 -21.01
CA GLN A 213 11.01 6.43 -21.37
C GLN A 213 11.97 6.61 -20.18
N PRO A 214 11.65 7.44 -19.14
CA PRO A 214 12.54 7.70 -18.02
C PRO A 214 12.44 6.67 -16.88
N LEU A 215 11.61 5.61 -17.01
CA LEU A 215 11.31 4.72 -15.89
C LEU A 215 12.19 3.47 -15.93
N GLU A 216 12.83 3.18 -14.80
CA GLU A 216 13.52 1.91 -14.57
C GLU A 216 12.50 0.84 -14.18
N LEU A 217 12.34 -0.19 -14.99
CA LEU A 217 11.32 -1.24 -14.83
C LEU A 217 11.90 -2.61 -14.43
N HIS A 218 13.14 -2.65 -13.97
CA HIS A 218 13.75 -3.87 -13.43
C HIS A 218 13.66 -5.10 -14.38
N ASP A 219 13.84 -4.89 -15.69
CA ASP A 219 13.74 -5.92 -16.75
C ASP A 219 12.36 -6.64 -16.81
N VAL A 220 11.33 -6.07 -16.21
CA VAL A 220 9.98 -6.62 -16.25
C VAL A 220 9.27 -6.22 -17.54
N SER A 221 8.70 -7.21 -18.23
CA SER A 221 7.86 -6.96 -19.40
C SER A 221 6.57 -6.25 -18.98
N LEU A 222 6.42 -5.01 -19.44
CA LEU A 222 5.26 -4.18 -19.13
C LEU A 222 4.25 -4.20 -20.27
N LYS A 223 2.98 -4.45 -19.92
CA LYS A 223 1.85 -4.36 -20.85
C LYS A 223 1.10 -3.05 -20.65
N PRO A 224 1.21 -2.09 -21.58
CA PRO A 224 0.40 -0.89 -21.53
C PRO A 224 -1.07 -1.21 -21.87
N MET A 225 -1.98 -0.59 -21.13
CA MET A 225 -3.42 -0.72 -21.31
C MET A 225 -4.10 0.65 -21.27
N LEU A 226 -5.01 0.88 -22.18
CA LEU A 226 -5.84 2.09 -22.26
C LEU A 226 -7.31 1.70 -22.14
N GLU A 227 -8.03 2.31 -21.22
CA GLU A 227 -9.44 2.05 -20.99
C GLU A 227 -10.21 3.37 -20.97
N GLU A 228 -11.30 3.45 -21.73
CA GLU A 228 -12.18 4.59 -21.75
C GLU A 228 -13.25 4.48 -20.67
N SER A 229 -13.30 5.41 -19.72
CA SER A 229 -14.31 5.44 -18.67
C SER A 229 -14.42 6.78 -17.97
N LEU A 230 -15.65 7.19 -17.64
CA LEU A 230 -15.93 8.32 -16.76
C LEU A 230 -15.69 8.02 -15.29
N ARG A 231 -15.65 6.74 -14.90
CA ARG A 231 -15.54 6.30 -13.52
C ARG A 231 -14.25 5.49 -13.34
N VAL A 232 -13.16 6.20 -13.03
CA VAL A 232 -11.80 5.63 -12.97
C VAL A 232 -11.72 4.42 -12.01
N PRO A 233 -12.15 4.48 -10.72
CA PRO A 233 -12.06 3.35 -9.82
C PRO A 233 -12.83 2.12 -10.30
N ALA A 234 -14.04 2.32 -10.79
CA ALA A 234 -14.87 1.23 -11.31
C ALA A 234 -14.22 0.53 -12.53
N ALA A 235 -13.57 1.31 -13.40
CA ALA A 235 -12.81 0.77 -14.54
C ALA A 235 -11.61 -0.04 -14.06
N ILE A 236 -10.80 0.49 -13.13
CA ILE A 236 -9.65 -0.20 -12.56
C ILE A 236 -10.08 -1.54 -11.94
N ILE A 237 -11.10 -1.54 -11.09
CA ILE A 237 -11.61 -2.76 -10.42
C ILE A 237 -12.12 -3.78 -11.45
N ARG A 238 -12.84 -3.33 -12.46
CA ARG A 238 -13.36 -4.19 -13.53
C ARG A 238 -12.24 -4.83 -14.35
N ILE A 239 -11.23 -4.05 -14.72
CA ILE A 239 -10.07 -4.53 -15.47
C ILE A 239 -9.22 -5.47 -14.61
N ALA A 240 -8.97 -5.13 -13.35
CA ALA A 240 -8.25 -5.98 -12.41
C ALA A 240 -8.93 -7.36 -12.30
N LYS A 241 -10.24 -7.39 -12.11
CA LYS A 241 -11.00 -8.64 -12.05
C LYS A 241 -10.94 -9.43 -13.36
N ARG A 242 -11.08 -8.76 -14.52
CA ARG A 242 -11.03 -9.40 -15.86
C ARG A 242 -9.70 -10.08 -16.12
N HIS A 243 -8.60 -9.49 -15.66
CA HIS A 243 -7.24 -9.97 -15.89
C HIS A 243 -6.67 -10.80 -14.74
N GLY A 244 -7.46 -11.07 -13.68
CA GLY A 244 -6.99 -11.83 -12.52
C GLY A 244 -5.80 -11.16 -11.84
N VAL A 245 -5.87 -9.84 -11.63
CA VAL A 245 -4.82 -9.05 -10.97
C VAL A 245 -4.77 -9.38 -9.50
N ASP A 246 -3.58 -9.70 -9.00
CA ASP A 246 -3.32 -10.04 -7.59
C ASP A 246 -2.94 -8.81 -6.76
N LEU A 247 -2.42 -7.76 -7.41
CA LEU A 247 -2.03 -6.51 -6.77
C LEU A 247 -2.31 -5.31 -7.67
N ILE A 248 -3.01 -4.31 -7.13
CA ILE A 248 -3.14 -2.98 -7.75
C ILE A 248 -2.14 -2.04 -7.08
N VAL A 249 -1.41 -1.25 -7.87
CA VAL A 249 -0.46 -0.25 -7.38
C VAL A 249 -0.88 1.13 -7.85
N MET A 250 -0.96 2.09 -6.93
CA MET A 250 -1.39 3.47 -7.21
C MET A 250 -0.52 4.49 -6.48
N GLY A 251 -0.44 5.70 -7.03
CA GLY A 251 0.06 6.86 -6.30
C GLY A 251 -0.97 7.39 -5.30
N THR A 252 -0.52 8.22 -4.37
CA THR A 252 -1.41 8.91 -3.40
C THR A 252 -2.29 9.95 -4.05
N ARG A 253 -1.83 10.57 -5.14
CA ARG A 253 -2.47 11.68 -5.86
C ARG A 253 -2.36 11.47 -7.37
N GLY A 254 -3.19 12.18 -8.11
CA GLY A 254 -3.13 12.26 -9.56
C GLY A 254 -2.57 13.61 -10.03
N ARG A 255 -3.01 14.05 -11.20
CA ARG A 255 -2.56 15.29 -11.87
C ARG A 255 -2.91 16.60 -11.14
N SER A 256 -3.83 16.58 -10.17
CA SER A 256 -4.25 17.81 -9.47
C SER A 256 -3.11 18.42 -8.66
N PRO A 257 -2.76 19.70 -8.89
CA PRO A 257 -1.60 20.35 -8.28
C PRO A 257 -1.80 20.78 -6.83
N SER A 258 -2.95 20.53 -6.21
CA SER A 258 -3.23 20.98 -4.84
C SER A 258 -2.35 20.30 -3.82
N ALA A 259 -1.37 21.02 -3.29
CA ALA A 259 -0.47 20.55 -2.23
C ALA A 259 -1.20 20.22 -0.90
N ALA A 260 -2.41 20.76 -0.72
CA ALA A 260 -3.23 20.54 0.49
C ALA A 260 -3.94 19.18 0.50
N ILE A 261 -4.03 18.48 -0.65
CA ILE A 261 -4.71 17.18 -0.73
C ILE A 261 -3.70 16.07 -0.41
N LEU A 262 -3.85 15.45 0.75
CA LEU A 262 -3.00 14.34 1.20
C LEU A 262 -3.30 13.02 0.47
N LEU A 263 -4.54 12.83 0.03
CA LEU A 263 -5.00 11.64 -0.68
C LEU A 263 -5.99 12.04 -1.78
N GLY A 264 -5.78 11.55 -3.01
CA GLY A 264 -6.67 11.80 -4.14
C GLY A 264 -8.00 11.07 -4.02
N SER A 265 -9.07 11.66 -4.59
CA SER A 265 -10.43 11.09 -4.57
C SER A 265 -10.50 9.68 -5.16
N GLU A 266 -9.80 9.44 -6.26
CA GLU A 266 -9.76 8.13 -6.93
C GLU A 266 -9.06 7.09 -6.05
N THR A 267 -7.94 7.47 -5.40
CA THR A 267 -7.23 6.59 -4.48
C THR A 267 -8.07 6.29 -3.24
N GLU A 268 -8.75 7.29 -2.69
CA GLU A 268 -9.67 7.11 -1.56
C GLU A 268 -10.81 6.14 -1.92
N GLN A 269 -11.42 6.30 -3.08
CA GLN A 269 -12.49 5.43 -3.54
C GLN A 269 -11.98 4.00 -3.78
N MET A 270 -10.78 3.84 -4.36
CA MET A 270 -10.16 2.52 -4.52
C MET A 270 -9.95 1.80 -3.20
N ILE A 271 -9.47 2.48 -2.16
CA ILE A 271 -9.32 1.95 -0.81
C ILE A 271 -10.65 1.40 -0.26
N MET A 272 -11.75 2.07 -0.56
CA MET A 272 -13.07 1.71 -0.04
C MET A 272 -13.74 0.58 -0.84
N GLU A 273 -13.45 0.45 -2.14
CA GLU A 273 -14.22 -0.42 -3.04
C GLU A 273 -13.47 -1.67 -3.49
N THR A 274 -12.13 -1.64 -3.53
CA THR A 274 -11.36 -2.79 -4.05
C THR A 274 -11.40 -4.00 -3.13
N ARG A 275 -11.45 -5.18 -3.75
CA ARG A 275 -11.24 -6.49 -3.09
C ARG A 275 -9.91 -7.13 -3.49
N THR A 276 -9.17 -6.47 -4.34
CA THR A 276 -7.82 -6.87 -4.72
C THR A 276 -6.84 -6.17 -3.78
N PRO A 277 -5.77 -6.82 -3.32
CA PRO A 277 -4.68 -6.16 -2.60
C PRO A 277 -4.24 -4.88 -3.31
N ILE A 278 -4.03 -3.82 -2.54
CA ILE A 278 -3.67 -2.52 -3.10
C ILE A 278 -2.48 -1.91 -2.36
N LEU A 279 -1.49 -1.48 -3.13
CA LEU A 279 -0.32 -0.74 -2.67
C LEU A 279 -0.46 0.74 -3.06
N ILE A 280 -0.53 1.60 -2.06
CA ILE A 280 -0.52 3.06 -2.23
C ILE A 280 0.90 3.55 -2.00
N VAL A 281 1.53 4.02 -3.07
CA VAL A 281 2.93 4.47 -3.05
C VAL A 281 3.02 5.94 -2.69
N LYS A 282 3.77 6.25 -1.62
CA LYS A 282 4.12 7.61 -1.19
C LYS A 282 5.55 7.96 -1.56
N ALA A 283 5.82 9.24 -1.82
CA ALA A 283 7.18 9.73 -1.96
C ALA A 283 7.87 9.78 -0.59
N LEU A 284 9.10 9.27 -0.54
CA LEU A 284 10.00 9.54 0.60
C LEU A 284 10.21 11.06 0.67
N GLY A 285 9.74 11.70 1.74
CA GLY A 285 9.85 13.16 1.92
C GLY A 285 8.53 13.93 1.92
N GLU A 286 7.39 13.35 1.56
CA GLU A 286 6.05 13.96 1.78
C GLU A 286 5.68 14.06 3.28
N ARG A 287 6.68 13.94 4.16
CA ARG A 287 6.56 13.80 5.63
C ARG A 287 6.30 15.10 6.37
N LEU A 288 6.52 16.27 5.75
CA LEU A 288 6.72 17.52 6.51
C LEU A 288 5.46 18.12 7.17
N GLY A 289 4.26 17.83 6.66
CA GLY A 289 3.04 18.42 7.25
C GLY A 289 2.45 17.62 8.43
N VAL A 290 2.66 16.30 8.47
CA VAL A 290 2.06 15.41 9.49
C VAL A 290 2.98 15.27 10.71
N LEU A 291 4.29 15.35 10.50
CA LEU A 291 5.32 15.26 11.55
C LEU A 291 5.15 16.32 12.64
N GLU A 292 4.87 17.56 12.27
CA GLU A 292 4.68 18.66 13.24
C GLU A 292 3.45 18.47 14.13
N VAL A 293 2.39 17.83 13.60
CA VAL A 293 1.15 17.62 14.36
C VAL A 293 1.30 16.44 15.32
N LEU A 294 2.01 15.39 14.93
CA LEU A 294 2.20 14.18 15.76
C LEU A 294 3.28 14.35 16.84
N LEU A 295 4.25 15.24 16.61
CA LEU A 295 5.34 15.51 17.55
C LEU A 295 5.00 16.65 18.52
N ARG A 296 3.87 17.34 18.39
CA ARG A 296 3.43 18.31 19.41
C ARG A 296 3.10 17.54 20.68
N PRO A 297 3.83 17.76 21.79
CA PRO A 297 3.46 17.19 23.07
C PRO A 297 2.04 17.64 23.41
N ASP A 298 1.24 16.70 23.90
CA ASP A 298 -0.14 16.93 24.27
C ASP A 298 -0.21 17.99 25.40
N ARG A 299 -0.53 19.23 25.05
CA ARG A 299 -0.62 20.37 25.99
C ARG A 299 -1.76 20.25 27.01
N ARG A 300 -2.38 19.08 27.12
CA ARG A 300 -3.52 18.86 28.05
C ARG A 300 -3.12 18.35 29.44
N LYS A 301 -1.83 18.32 29.79
CA LYS A 301 -1.37 17.91 31.12
C LYS A 301 -0.37 18.92 31.74
N GLU A 302 -0.71 20.20 31.72
CA GLU A 302 -0.15 21.10 32.71
C GLU A 302 -1.17 21.24 33.85
N PRO A 303 -0.85 20.86 35.10
CA PRO A 303 -1.71 21.16 36.21
C PRO A 303 -1.72 22.69 36.40
N VAL A 304 -2.93 23.24 36.38
CA VAL A 304 -3.17 24.63 36.83
C VAL A 304 -2.75 24.70 38.28
N LEU A 305 -1.55 25.22 38.55
CA LEU A 305 -1.16 25.65 39.89
C LEU A 305 -2.02 26.86 40.22
N ALA A 306 -2.99 26.65 41.12
CA ALA A 306 -3.71 27.72 41.80
C ALA A 306 -2.73 28.49 42.67
N GLY A 307 -2.59 29.78 42.40
CA GLY A 307 -2.04 30.78 43.28
C GLY A 307 -3.15 31.70 43.75
#